data_17788e41af0fc05f599a2ebc1833af52
#
_entry.id   17788e41af0fc05f599a2ebc1833af52
#
_cell.length_a   1.000
_cell.length_b   1.000
_cell.length_c   1.000
_cell.angle_alpha   90.00
_cell.angle_beta   90.00
_cell.angle_gamma   90.00
#
_symmetry.space_group_name_H-M   'P 1'
#
loop_
_entity.id
_entity.type
_entity.pdbx_description
1 polymer ?
#
loop_
_entity_poly.entity_id
_entity_poly.type
_entity_poly.pdbx_seq_one_letter_code
_entity_poly.pdbx_strand_id
1 'polypeptide(L)'
;SEMCIRDRAQADHMKETVGEAEAEIMSGHIVLAQDPGMTDAINAAIDGGTCAEQALMDTSTMFENMFLSMDDEMFRLRAADIADIRTGILAELLGKEVVDLSVLPENTVVVVHDLTPSMTATIDKAHVAGIVTETGGRTSHSAIIARALEIPAVLSVSNSCTALRNGMTVVVDGGKGVVEADPDEKTLAAYTAKAEAFAAEKAALEAFRGKPSVTADGIKKIIACNIGNPDDVPNALDHDAEAIGLFRSEFLFMDSAELPSE
;
A
#
# COMPACT_ATOMS: atom_id res chain seq x y z
N SER A 1 -12.10 -18.34 -10.99
CA SER A 1 -11.16 -19.15 -10.23
C SER A 1 -11.18 -18.71 -8.77
N GLU A 2 -10.63 -19.51 -7.87
CA GLU A 2 -10.59 -19.23 -6.42
C GLU A 2 -9.85 -17.94 -6.12
N MET A 3 -8.76 -17.63 -6.84
CA MET A 3 -8.05 -16.37 -6.72
C MET A 3 -8.95 -15.16 -6.97
N CYS A 4 -9.74 -15.15 -8.06
CA CYS A 4 -10.65 -14.02 -8.35
C CYS A 4 -11.76 -13.84 -7.29
N ILE A 5 -12.15 -14.91 -6.60
CA ILE A 5 -13.12 -14.84 -5.49
C ILE A 5 -12.43 -14.18 -4.29
N ARG A 6 -11.21 -14.59 -3.97
CA ARG A 6 -10.39 -14.00 -2.91
C ARG A 6 -10.11 -12.52 -3.18
N ASP A 7 -9.66 -12.18 -4.39
CA ASP A 7 -9.34 -10.79 -4.76
C ASP A 7 -10.58 -9.87 -4.68
N ARG A 8 -11.78 -10.37 -5.01
CA ARG A 8 -13.03 -9.62 -4.81
C ARG A 8 -13.31 -9.37 -3.33
N ALA A 9 -13.17 -10.39 -2.49
CA ALA A 9 -13.35 -10.24 -1.05
C ALA A 9 -12.33 -9.28 -0.44
N GLN A 10 -11.09 -9.29 -0.93
CA GLN A 10 -10.06 -8.36 -0.53
C GLN A 10 -10.36 -6.92 -1.00
N ALA A 11 -10.82 -6.72 -2.24
CA ALA A 11 -11.23 -5.41 -2.74
C ALA A 11 -12.38 -4.82 -1.91
N ASP A 12 -13.39 -5.62 -1.57
CA ASP A 12 -14.50 -5.18 -0.72
C ASP A 12 -14.00 -4.80 0.69
N HIS A 13 -13.09 -5.57 1.27
CA HIS A 13 -12.48 -5.26 2.56
C HIS A 13 -11.61 -3.99 2.51
N MET A 14 -10.81 -3.80 1.47
CA MET A 14 -10.00 -2.58 1.27
C MET A 14 -10.86 -1.34 1.13
N LYS A 15 -12.01 -1.43 0.45
CA LYS A 15 -12.94 -0.32 0.31
C LYS A 15 -13.42 0.21 1.66
N GLU A 16 -13.61 -0.71 2.63
CA GLU A 16 -14.06 -0.35 3.98
C GLU A 16 -12.92 0.15 4.89
N THR A 17 -11.69 -0.34 4.69
CA THR A 17 -10.58 -0.14 5.64
C THR A 17 -9.57 0.90 5.18
N VAL A 18 -9.31 1.02 3.89
CA VAL A 18 -8.25 1.86 3.33
C VAL A 18 -8.81 2.96 2.42
N GLY A 19 -9.71 2.61 1.50
CA GLY A 19 -10.35 3.58 0.61
C GLY A 19 -10.77 2.99 -0.73
N GLU A 20 -11.51 3.79 -1.50
CA GLU A 20 -12.06 3.34 -2.80
C GLU A 20 -10.97 3.26 -3.88
N ALA A 21 -10.02 4.20 -3.88
CA ALA A 21 -8.92 4.23 -4.85
C ALA A 21 -8.00 3.00 -4.70
N GLU A 22 -7.72 2.59 -3.48
CA GLU A 22 -6.91 1.40 -3.20
C GLU A 22 -7.65 0.10 -3.54
N ALA A 23 -8.98 0.07 -3.37
CA ALA A 23 -9.82 -1.06 -3.78
C ALA A 23 -9.89 -1.21 -5.32
N GLU A 24 -9.79 -0.13 -6.08
CA GLU A 24 -9.72 -0.16 -7.55
C GLU A 24 -8.48 -0.89 -8.06
N ILE A 25 -7.36 -0.83 -7.33
CA ILE A 25 -6.13 -1.58 -7.67
C ILE A 25 -6.43 -3.08 -7.69
N MET A 26 -7.07 -3.60 -6.65
CA MET A 26 -7.45 -5.02 -6.58
C MET A 26 -8.48 -5.41 -7.66
N SER A 27 -9.41 -4.50 -7.98
CA SER A 27 -10.34 -4.71 -9.10
C SER A 27 -9.59 -4.79 -10.44
N GLY A 28 -8.54 -3.97 -10.62
CA GLY A 28 -7.64 -4.02 -11.77
C GLY A 28 -6.91 -5.37 -11.90
N HIS A 29 -6.51 -5.99 -10.78
CA HIS A 29 -5.90 -7.33 -10.78
C HIS A 29 -6.84 -8.38 -11.37
N ILE A 30 -8.14 -8.34 -11.04
CA ILE A 30 -9.13 -9.29 -11.57
C ILE A 30 -9.24 -9.13 -13.10
N VAL A 31 -9.25 -7.91 -13.59
CA VAL A 31 -9.32 -7.61 -15.03
C VAL A 31 -8.06 -8.12 -15.73
N LEU A 32 -6.88 -7.82 -15.20
CA LEU A 32 -5.60 -8.30 -15.75
C LEU A 32 -5.48 -9.82 -15.72
N ALA A 33 -5.89 -10.47 -14.63
CA ALA A 33 -5.87 -11.93 -14.50
C ALA A 33 -6.83 -12.63 -15.48
N GLN A 34 -7.82 -11.92 -16.01
CA GLN A 34 -8.80 -12.41 -16.98
C GLN A 34 -8.54 -11.90 -18.40
N ASP A 35 -7.44 -11.18 -18.61
CA ASP A 35 -7.07 -10.67 -19.94
C ASP A 35 -6.96 -11.81 -20.97
N PRO A 36 -7.72 -11.74 -22.08
CA PRO A 36 -7.70 -12.81 -23.10
C PRO A 36 -6.31 -13.03 -23.69
N GLY A 37 -5.51 -11.98 -23.89
CA GLY A 37 -4.15 -12.11 -24.45
C GLY A 37 -3.24 -12.94 -23.54
N MET A 38 -3.31 -12.72 -22.24
CA MET A 38 -2.53 -13.49 -21.27
C MET A 38 -3.05 -14.91 -21.10
N THR A 39 -4.37 -15.07 -20.94
CA THR A 39 -4.99 -16.41 -20.75
C THR A 39 -4.87 -17.29 -21.97
N ASP A 40 -5.03 -16.76 -23.18
CA ASP A 40 -4.87 -17.52 -24.43
C ASP A 40 -3.40 -17.94 -24.64
N ALA A 41 -2.44 -17.09 -24.33
CA ALA A 41 -1.02 -17.42 -24.44
C ALA A 41 -0.62 -18.52 -23.43
N ILE A 42 -1.11 -18.47 -22.20
CA ILE A 42 -0.89 -19.53 -21.19
C ILE A 42 -1.49 -20.85 -21.69
N ASN A 43 -2.74 -20.85 -22.14
CA ASN A 43 -3.41 -22.04 -22.62
C ASN A 43 -2.69 -22.64 -23.84
N ALA A 44 -2.26 -21.82 -24.80
CA ALA A 44 -1.50 -22.27 -25.96
C ALA A 44 -0.16 -22.94 -25.58
N ALA A 45 0.53 -22.41 -24.56
CA ALA A 45 1.76 -23.01 -24.06
C ALA A 45 1.49 -24.36 -23.36
N ILE A 46 0.40 -24.47 -22.60
CA ILE A 46 -0.02 -25.73 -21.96
C ILE A 46 -0.41 -26.77 -23.01
N ASP A 47 -1.18 -26.39 -24.03
CA ASP A 47 -1.55 -27.26 -25.14
C ASP A 47 -0.32 -27.71 -25.95
N GLY A 48 0.74 -26.89 -25.97
CA GLY A 48 2.05 -27.21 -26.54
C GLY A 48 2.90 -28.16 -25.69
N GLY A 49 2.43 -28.54 -24.49
CA GLY A 49 3.10 -29.51 -23.60
C GLY A 49 3.93 -28.88 -22.49
N THR A 50 3.86 -27.56 -22.28
CA THR A 50 4.48 -26.89 -21.12
C THR A 50 3.63 -27.09 -19.87
N CYS A 51 4.25 -27.34 -18.70
CA CYS A 51 3.48 -27.41 -17.46
C CYS A 51 2.85 -26.06 -17.13
N ALA A 52 1.74 -26.05 -16.37
CA ALA A 52 0.95 -24.86 -16.10
C ALA A 52 1.78 -23.77 -15.38
N GLU A 53 2.61 -24.16 -14.43
CA GLU A 53 3.47 -23.25 -13.65
C GLU A 53 4.49 -22.54 -14.56
N GLN A 54 5.12 -23.29 -15.49
CA GLN A 54 6.10 -22.71 -16.40
C GLN A 54 5.43 -21.84 -17.46
N ALA A 55 4.27 -22.28 -17.99
CA ALA A 55 3.49 -21.50 -18.95
C ALA A 55 3.05 -20.15 -18.35
N LEU A 56 2.61 -20.15 -17.08
CA LEU A 56 2.27 -18.95 -16.33
C LEU A 56 3.50 -18.06 -16.12
N MET A 57 4.62 -18.63 -15.65
CA MET A 57 5.86 -17.89 -15.44
C MET A 57 6.35 -17.19 -16.70
N ASP A 58 6.45 -17.92 -17.80
CA ASP A 58 6.99 -17.39 -19.05
C ASP A 58 6.09 -16.31 -19.64
N THR A 59 4.78 -16.57 -19.68
CA THR A 59 3.80 -15.61 -20.20
C THR A 59 3.73 -14.36 -19.35
N SER A 60 3.60 -14.48 -18.04
CA SER A 60 3.52 -13.31 -17.14
C SER A 60 4.80 -12.49 -17.16
N THR A 61 5.98 -13.13 -17.24
CA THR A 61 7.26 -12.43 -17.37
C THR A 61 7.36 -11.67 -18.71
N MET A 62 6.81 -12.23 -19.79
CA MET A 62 6.74 -11.55 -21.07
C MET A 62 5.87 -10.28 -20.98
N PHE A 63 4.68 -10.37 -20.37
CA PHE A 63 3.80 -9.22 -20.17
C PHE A 63 4.42 -8.18 -19.22
N GLU A 64 5.02 -8.60 -18.11
CA GLU A 64 5.74 -7.74 -17.18
C GLU A 64 6.84 -6.93 -17.91
N ASN A 65 7.68 -7.58 -18.71
CA ASN A 65 8.71 -6.91 -19.49
C ASN A 65 8.13 -5.97 -20.55
N MET A 66 7.00 -6.32 -21.15
CA MET A 66 6.31 -5.46 -22.10
C MET A 66 5.88 -4.16 -21.42
N PHE A 67 5.24 -4.23 -20.25
CA PHE A 67 4.82 -3.06 -19.48
C PHE A 67 6.02 -2.23 -19.00
N LEU A 68 7.11 -2.87 -18.52
CA LEU A 68 8.34 -2.18 -18.12
C LEU A 68 9.03 -1.43 -19.26
N SER A 69 8.84 -1.88 -20.52
CA SER A 69 9.41 -1.25 -21.70
C SER A 69 8.61 -0.06 -22.23
N MET A 70 7.43 0.21 -21.68
CA MET A 70 6.61 1.35 -22.08
C MET A 70 7.17 2.66 -21.52
N ASP A 71 7.05 3.75 -22.28
CA ASP A 71 7.52 5.07 -21.86
C ASP A 71 6.62 5.69 -20.78
N ASP A 72 5.35 5.28 -20.71
CA ASP A 72 4.38 5.75 -19.76
C ASP A 72 4.59 5.12 -18.37
N GLU A 73 4.74 5.97 -17.37
CA GLU A 73 4.99 5.56 -15.98
C GLU A 73 3.82 4.76 -15.38
N MET A 74 2.58 5.08 -15.76
CA MET A 74 1.39 4.37 -15.29
C MET A 74 1.40 2.91 -15.76
N PHE A 75 1.77 2.66 -17.01
CA PHE A 75 1.90 1.28 -17.52
C PHE A 75 3.06 0.54 -16.87
N ARG A 76 4.19 1.21 -16.57
CA ARG A 76 5.30 0.57 -15.85
C ARG A 76 4.93 0.14 -14.43
N LEU A 77 4.05 0.88 -13.75
CA LEU A 77 3.52 0.48 -12.45
C LEU A 77 2.69 -0.81 -12.53
N ARG A 78 1.98 -1.03 -13.64
CA ARG A 78 1.20 -2.26 -13.89
C ARG A 78 2.05 -3.53 -13.99
N ALA A 79 3.34 -3.41 -14.25
CA ALA A 79 4.25 -4.57 -14.22
C ALA A 79 4.29 -5.24 -12.84
N ALA A 80 4.23 -4.45 -11.77
CA ALA A 80 4.16 -4.96 -10.39
C ALA A 80 2.85 -5.73 -10.14
N ASP A 81 1.72 -5.27 -10.69
CA ASP A 81 0.44 -5.95 -10.58
C ASP A 81 0.49 -7.34 -11.24
N ILE A 82 1.13 -7.45 -12.42
CA ILE A 82 1.32 -8.74 -13.11
C ILE A 82 2.18 -9.69 -12.27
N ALA A 83 3.24 -9.19 -11.64
CA ALA A 83 4.09 -9.99 -10.76
C ALA A 83 3.33 -10.50 -9.53
N ASP A 84 2.44 -9.68 -8.95
CA ASP A 84 1.59 -10.04 -7.82
C ASP A 84 0.56 -11.11 -8.21
N ILE A 85 -0.15 -10.92 -9.34
CA ILE A 85 -1.09 -11.91 -9.91
C ILE A 85 -0.37 -13.24 -10.17
N ARG A 86 0.79 -13.21 -10.80
CA ARG A 86 1.62 -14.41 -11.03
C ARG A 86 1.91 -15.15 -9.73
N THR A 87 2.33 -14.42 -8.70
CA THR A 87 2.66 -15.00 -7.40
C THR A 87 1.44 -15.66 -6.76
N GLY A 88 0.28 -15.01 -6.80
CA GLY A 88 -0.97 -15.54 -6.29
C GLY A 88 -1.40 -16.82 -7.02
N ILE A 89 -1.37 -16.83 -8.36
CA ILE A 89 -1.75 -18.01 -9.15
C ILE A 89 -0.76 -19.17 -8.93
N LEU A 90 0.55 -18.88 -8.86
CA LEU A 90 1.57 -19.90 -8.58
C LEU A 90 1.38 -20.53 -7.20
N ALA A 91 1.05 -19.72 -6.19
CA ALA A 91 0.78 -20.23 -4.86
C ALA A 91 -0.39 -21.23 -4.87
N GLU A 92 -1.49 -20.90 -5.55
CA GLU A 92 -2.63 -21.80 -5.73
C GLU A 92 -2.23 -23.09 -6.48
N LEU A 93 -1.50 -22.98 -7.59
CA LEU A 93 -1.05 -24.15 -8.37
C LEU A 93 -0.14 -25.07 -7.57
N LEU A 94 0.70 -24.50 -6.71
CA LEU A 94 1.67 -25.25 -5.88
C LEU A 94 1.09 -25.68 -4.54
N GLY A 95 -0.16 -25.34 -4.23
CA GLY A 95 -0.81 -25.61 -2.94
C GLY A 95 -0.09 -24.92 -1.77
N LYS A 96 0.50 -23.76 -2.01
CA LYS A 96 1.17 -22.94 -0.98
C LYS A 96 0.23 -21.85 -0.49
N GLU A 97 0.23 -21.63 0.81
CA GLU A 97 -0.49 -20.49 1.39
C GLU A 97 0.17 -19.17 0.98
N VAL A 98 -0.64 -18.22 0.56
CA VAL A 98 -0.22 -16.82 0.39
C VAL A 98 -0.11 -16.21 1.78
N VAL A 99 0.90 -15.38 2.01
CA VAL A 99 1.08 -14.71 3.28
C VAL A 99 -0.13 -13.81 3.58
N ASP A 100 -0.83 -14.14 4.66
CA ASP A 100 -1.96 -13.37 5.16
C ASP A 100 -1.49 -12.50 6.32
N LEU A 101 -1.55 -11.18 6.13
CA LEU A 101 -1.11 -10.21 7.13
C LEU A 101 -2.21 -9.85 8.15
N SER A 102 -3.42 -10.43 8.02
CA SER A 102 -4.53 -10.20 8.97
C SER A 102 -4.39 -10.97 10.28
N VAL A 103 -3.59 -12.05 10.29
CA VAL A 103 -3.44 -12.96 11.45
C VAL A 103 -2.12 -12.79 12.18
N LEU A 104 -1.45 -11.66 12.02
CA LEU A 104 -0.18 -11.37 12.67
C LEU A 104 -0.35 -11.11 14.17
N PRO A 105 0.64 -11.48 15.01
CA PRO A 105 0.68 -11.04 16.40
C PRO A 105 0.72 -9.50 16.51
N GLU A 106 0.23 -8.97 17.63
CA GLU A 106 0.37 -7.53 17.93
C GLU A 106 1.84 -7.09 17.91
N ASN A 107 2.08 -5.84 17.53
CA ASN A 107 3.41 -5.23 17.43
C ASN A 107 4.36 -5.93 16.45
N THR A 108 3.84 -6.52 15.39
CA THR A 108 4.66 -7.15 14.35
C THR A 108 5.22 -6.12 13.38
N VAL A 109 6.52 -6.23 13.08
CA VAL A 109 7.15 -5.53 11.96
C VAL A 109 7.14 -6.45 10.74
N VAL A 110 6.52 -5.99 9.66
CA VAL A 110 6.48 -6.71 8.38
C VAL A 110 7.73 -6.37 7.57
N VAL A 111 8.51 -7.40 7.22
CA VAL A 111 9.72 -7.25 6.40
C VAL A 111 9.53 -8.02 5.11
N VAL A 112 9.49 -7.34 3.99
CA VAL A 112 9.20 -7.92 2.67
C VAL A 112 10.11 -7.34 1.59
N HIS A 113 10.25 -8.05 0.48
CA HIS A 113 10.99 -7.53 -0.67
C HIS A 113 10.30 -6.29 -1.24
N ASP A 114 9.00 -6.39 -1.49
CA ASP A 114 8.11 -5.29 -1.81
C ASP A 114 6.73 -5.54 -1.19
N LEU A 115 6.02 -4.49 -0.85
CA LEU A 115 4.67 -4.60 -0.32
C LEU A 115 3.69 -4.58 -1.49
N THR A 116 3.14 -5.74 -1.81
CA THR A 116 2.21 -5.89 -2.92
C THR A 116 0.79 -5.43 -2.56
N PRO A 117 -0.05 -5.07 -3.55
CA PRO A 117 -1.44 -4.71 -3.29
C PRO A 117 -2.21 -5.81 -2.55
N SER A 118 -2.02 -7.09 -2.91
CA SER A 118 -2.68 -8.21 -2.24
C SER A 118 -2.24 -8.39 -0.79
N MET A 119 -0.97 -8.17 -0.46
CA MET A 119 -0.50 -8.12 0.93
C MET A 119 -1.16 -6.98 1.70
N THR A 120 -1.25 -5.82 1.07
CA THR A 120 -1.82 -4.62 1.70
C THR A 120 -3.28 -4.78 2.05
N ALA A 121 -4.04 -5.46 1.18
CA ALA A 121 -5.46 -5.76 1.41
C ALA A 121 -5.72 -6.54 2.70
N THR A 122 -4.72 -7.26 3.20
CA THR A 122 -4.82 -8.08 4.42
C THR A 122 -4.18 -7.45 5.65
N ILE A 123 -3.57 -6.25 5.54
CA ILE A 123 -2.94 -5.58 6.69
C ILE A 123 -3.98 -5.15 7.71
N ASP A 124 -3.83 -5.67 8.93
CA ASP A 124 -4.50 -5.10 10.10
C ASP A 124 -3.54 -4.13 10.81
N LYS A 125 -3.84 -2.83 10.69
CA LYS A 125 -3.04 -1.78 11.32
C LYS A 125 -2.96 -1.85 12.84
N ALA A 126 -3.87 -2.60 13.48
CA ALA A 126 -3.82 -2.80 14.92
C ALA A 126 -2.68 -3.75 15.33
N HIS A 127 -2.26 -4.62 14.42
CA HIS A 127 -1.23 -5.63 14.66
C HIS A 127 0.13 -5.27 14.07
N VAL A 128 0.16 -4.44 13.01
CA VAL A 128 1.40 -4.07 12.32
C VAL A 128 1.99 -2.79 12.89
N ALA A 129 3.12 -2.92 13.56
CA ALA A 129 3.85 -1.80 14.18
C ALA A 129 4.80 -1.07 13.23
N GLY A 130 5.19 -1.70 12.11
CA GLY A 130 6.08 -1.11 11.14
C GLY A 130 6.23 -1.94 9.87
N ILE A 131 6.68 -1.31 8.79
CA ILE A 131 6.92 -1.94 7.49
C ILE A 131 8.34 -1.63 7.04
N VAL A 132 9.05 -2.66 6.59
CA VAL A 132 10.39 -2.55 6.00
C VAL A 132 10.36 -3.24 4.64
N THR A 133 10.79 -2.54 3.58
CA THR A 133 10.88 -3.15 2.24
C THR A 133 12.30 -3.05 1.68
N GLU A 134 12.71 -4.04 0.86
CA GLU A 134 14.00 -4.00 0.15
C GLU A 134 13.96 -3.08 -1.05
N THR A 135 12.79 -2.92 -1.65
CA THR A 135 12.54 -2.07 -2.82
C THR A 135 11.56 -0.95 -2.48
N GLY A 136 11.21 -0.17 -3.48
CA GLY A 136 10.26 0.91 -3.36
C GLY A 136 10.93 2.27 -3.16
N GLY A 137 10.15 3.32 -3.33
CA GLY A 137 10.56 4.71 -3.20
C GLY A 137 9.44 5.56 -2.60
N ARG A 138 9.66 6.87 -2.49
CA ARG A 138 8.69 7.79 -1.86
C ARG A 138 7.33 7.86 -2.58
N THR A 139 7.30 7.48 -3.84
CA THR A 139 6.11 7.43 -4.72
C THR A 139 5.64 6.02 -5.03
N SER A 140 6.26 4.98 -4.46
CA SER A 140 5.82 3.59 -4.64
C SER A 140 4.46 3.34 -3.98
N HIS A 141 3.75 2.31 -4.44
CA HIS A 141 2.54 1.81 -3.81
C HIS A 141 2.74 1.58 -2.31
N SER A 142 3.82 0.92 -1.93
CA SER A 142 4.19 0.65 -0.54
C SER A 142 4.25 1.92 0.31
N ALA A 143 4.80 3.02 -0.24
CA ALA A 143 4.89 4.30 0.46
C ALA A 143 3.52 4.99 0.61
N ILE A 144 2.70 4.93 -0.43
CA ILE A 144 1.36 5.52 -0.43
C ILE A 144 0.49 4.83 0.63
N ILE A 145 0.49 3.50 0.61
CA ILE A 145 -0.33 2.69 1.50
C ILE A 145 0.14 2.80 2.96
N ALA A 146 1.45 2.71 3.22
CA ALA A 146 1.97 2.88 4.58
C ALA A 146 1.56 4.24 5.18
N ARG A 147 1.52 5.32 4.36
CA ARG A 147 1.02 6.62 4.78
C ARG A 147 -0.49 6.63 5.04
N ALA A 148 -1.28 6.03 4.15
CA ALA A 148 -2.74 5.93 4.32
C ALA A 148 -3.12 5.16 5.59
N LEU A 149 -2.38 4.09 5.89
CA LEU A 149 -2.56 3.31 7.12
C LEU A 149 -1.92 3.96 8.35
N GLU A 150 -1.12 5.03 8.18
CA GLU A 150 -0.35 5.68 9.26
C GLU A 150 0.63 4.74 9.97
N ILE A 151 1.16 3.74 9.25
CA ILE A 151 2.14 2.79 9.77
C ILE A 151 3.56 3.31 9.48
N PRO A 152 4.47 3.35 10.47
CA PRO A 152 5.88 3.68 10.25
C PRO A 152 6.50 2.75 9.19
N ALA A 153 7.11 3.32 8.14
CA ALA A 153 7.73 2.54 7.08
C ALA A 153 9.12 3.04 6.72
N VAL A 154 10.02 2.11 6.46
CA VAL A 154 11.36 2.38 5.90
C VAL A 154 11.52 1.51 4.66
N LEU A 155 11.69 2.18 3.51
CA LEU A 155 11.75 1.53 2.20
C LEU A 155 13.19 1.51 1.68
N SER A 156 13.47 0.64 0.71
CA SER A 156 14.80 0.49 0.07
C SER A 156 15.90 0.08 1.06
N VAL A 157 15.58 -0.78 2.02
CA VAL A 157 16.54 -1.35 2.97
C VAL A 157 17.15 -2.62 2.37
N SER A 158 18.26 -2.49 1.68
CA SER A 158 18.91 -3.61 0.98
C SER A 158 19.21 -4.79 1.92
N ASN A 159 18.91 -6.00 1.48
CA ASN A 159 19.11 -7.26 2.21
C ASN A 159 18.33 -7.37 3.54
N SER A 160 17.28 -6.59 3.75
CA SER A 160 16.49 -6.67 4.99
C SER A 160 15.85 -8.04 5.18
N CYS A 161 15.35 -8.67 4.10
CA CYS A 161 14.73 -10.01 4.16
C CYS A 161 15.70 -11.12 4.53
N THR A 162 17.01 -10.93 4.33
CA THR A 162 18.05 -11.89 4.71
C THR A 162 18.68 -11.57 6.06
N ALA A 163 18.79 -10.29 6.41
CA ALA A 163 19.41 -9.82 7.65
C ALA A 163 18.46 -9.95 8.85
N LEU A 164 17.16 -9.67 8.63
CA LEU A 164 16.14 -9.78 9.67
C LEU A 164 15.48 -11.17 9.64
N ARG A 165 15.22 -11.73 10.80
CA ARG A 165 14.61 -13.06 10.95
C ARG A 165 13.35 -12.98 11.79
N ASN A 166 12.42 -13.89 11.56
CA ASN A 166 11.23 -14.00 12.38
C ASN A 166 11.58 -14.15 13.87
N GLY A 167 10.91 -13.36 14.70
CA GLY A 167 11.13 -13.35 16.16
C GLY A 167 12.23 -12.41 16.64
N MET A 168 12.97 -11.74 15.75
CA MET A 168 13.90 -10.67 16.14
C MET A 168 13.14 -9.42 16.61
N THR A 169 13.69 -8.73 17.60
CA THR A 169 13.22 -7.40 17.98
C THR A 169 13.78 -6.36 17.01
N VAL A 170 12.92 -5.55 16.44
CA VAL A 170 13.31 -4.53 15.43
C VAL A 170 12.70 -3.17 15.80
N VAL A 171 13.51 -2.12 15.70
CA VAL A 171 13.04 -0.73 15.75
C VAL A 171 12.90 -0.20 14.32
N VAL A 172 11.76 0.43 14.03
CA VAL A 172 11.48 1.10 12.75
C VAL A 172 11.16 2.56 13.00
N ASP A 173 12.05 3.46 12.60
CA ASP A 173 11.85 4.91 12.67
C ASP A 173 11.64 5.48 11.27
N GLY A 174 10.38 5.52 10.81
CA GLY A 174 10.03 6.06 9.49
C GLY A 174 10.34 7.55 9.33
N GLY A 175 10.38 8.32 10.41
CA GLY A 175 10.74 9.73 10.39
C GLY A 175 12.23 9.98 10.11
N LYS A 176 13.08 9.09 10.60
CA LYS A 176 14.55 9.15 10.39
C LYS A 176 15.03 8.23 9.26
N GLY A 177 14.19 7.28 8.78
CA GLY A 177 14.59 6.27 7.83
C GLY A 177 15.58 5.25 8.42
N VAL A 178 15.38 4.85 9.69
CA VAL A 178 16.28 3.94 10.41
C VAL A 178 15.57 2.65 10.74
N VAL A 179 16.26 1.53 10.50
CA VAL A 179 15.88 0.19 10.96
C VAL A 179 17.03 -0.35 11.80
N GLU A 180 16.75 -0.76 13.02
CA GLU A 180 17.75 -1.32 13.95
C GLU A 180 17.30 -2.69 14.43
N ALA A 181 18.12 -3.72 14.17
CA ALA A 181 17.87 -5.10 14.56
C ALA A 181 18.52 -5.39 15.92
N ASP A 182 17.81 -6.13 16.76
CA ASP A 182 18.25 -6.53 18.10
C ASP A 182 18.85 -5.34 18.90
N PRO A 183 18.11 -4.22 19.05
CA PRO A 183 18.59 -3.05 19.79
C PRO A 183 18.93 -3.43 21.24
N ASP A 184 19.93 -2.76 21.79
CA ASP A 184 20.21 -2.90 23.22
C ASP A 184 19.05 -2.34 24.08
N GLU A 185 19.02 -2.70 25.36
CA GLU A 185 17.95 -2.29 26.28
C GLU A 185 17.79 -0.75 26.35
N LYS A 186 18.89 -0.01 26.26
CA LYS A 186 18.89 1.44 26.31
C LYS A 186 18.27 2.03 25.05
N THR A 187 18.64 1.52 23.89
CA THR A 187 18.08 1.94 22.59
C THR A 187 16.59 1.59 22.52
N LEU A 188 16.22 0.37 22.91
CA LEU A 188 14.83 -0.06 22.94
C LEU A 188 13.98 0.85 23.85
N ALA A 189 14.44 1.13 25.06
CA ALA A 189 13.75 2.02 26.00
C ALA A 189 13.60 3.44 25.44
N ALA A 190 14.62 3.97 24.75
CA ALA A 190 14.56 5.29 24.13
C ALA A 190 13.53 5.37 23.01
N TYR A 191 13.43 4.36 22.15
CA TYR A 191 12.45 4.31 21.08
C TYR A 191 11.03 4.02 21.58
N THR A 192 10.88 3.22 22.63
CA THR A 192 9.60 3.01 23.31
C THR A 192 9.07 4.33 23.87
N ALA A 193 9.89 5.07 24.61
CA ALA A 193 9.53 6.38 25.14
C ALA A 193 9.18 7.39 24.01
N LYS A 194 9.89 7.33 22.86
CA LYS A 194 9.58 8.15 21.69
C LYS A 194 8.21 7.78 21.08
N ALA A 195 7.90 6.50 20.97
CA ALA A 195 6.61 6.02 20.47
C ALA A 195 5.45 6.43 21.38
N GLU A 196 5.62 6.31 22.70
CA GLU A 196 4.65 6.77 23.71
C GLU A 196 4.43 8.28 23.64
N ALA A 197 5.51 9.06 23.51
CA ALA A 197 5.42 10.52 23.36
C ALA A 197 4.67 10.92 22.09
N PHE A 198 4.94 10.24 20.96
CA PHE A 198 4.24 10.47 19.69
C PHE A 198 2.75 10.13 19.79
N ALA A 199 2.42 9.00 20.42
CA ALA A 199 1.02 8.60 20.65
C ALA A 199 0.28 9.60 21.55
N ALA A 200 0.95 10.09 22.60
CA ALA A 200 0.40 11.12 23.49
C ALA A 200 0.19 12.46 22.77
N GLU A 201 1.13 12.88 21.91
CA GLU A 201 0.99 14.08 21.10
C GLU A 201 -0.19 13.96 20.12
N LYS A 202 -0.31 12.81 19.43
CA LYS A 202 -1.44 12.52 18.52
C LYS A 202 -2.78 12.59 19.29
N ALA A 203 -2.86 11.95 20.44
CA ALA A 203 -4.07 11.99 21.27
C ALA A 203 -4.39 13.41 21.77
N ALA A 204 -3.37 14.21 22.10
CA ALA A 204 -3.54 15.61 22.48
C ALA A 204 -4.08 16.47 21.31
N LEU A 205 -3.64 16.21 20.08
CA LEU A 205 -4.15 16.89 18.89
C LEU A 205 -5.61 16.50 18.59
N GLU A 206 -5.98 15.23 18.74
CA GLU A 206 -7.38 14.79 18.63
C GLU A 206 -8.33 15.53 19.61
N ALA A 207 -7.85 15.92 20.78
CA ALA A 207 -8.62 16.70 21.72
C ALA A 207 -8.97 18.13 21.23
N PHE A 208 -8.39 18.59 20.14
CA PHE A 208 -8.74 19.86 19.48
C PHE A 208 -9.80 19.70 18.39
N ARG A 209 -10.14 18.49 17.98
CA ARG A 209 -11.16 18.23 16.98
C ARG A 209 -12.51 18.82 17.43
N GLY A 210 -13.22 19.47 16.52
CA GLY A 210 -14.48 20.17 16.79
C GLY A 210 -14.35 21.49 17.56
N LYS A 211 -13.12 21.94 17.88
CA LYS A 211 -12.91 23.23 18.53
C LYS A 211 -12.69 24.34 17.51
N PRO A 212 -13.19 25.56 17.77
CA PRO A 212 -12.94 26.69 16.88
C PRO A 212 -11.45 27.03 16.85
N SER A 213 -10.93 27.28 15.65
CA SER A 213 -9.54 27.68 15.41
C SER A 213 -9.33 29.14 15.80
N VAL A 214 -8.85 29.34 17.03
CA VAL A 214 -8.64 30.67 17.62
C VAL A 214 -7.21 30.78 18.11
N THR A 215 -6.53 31.86 17.76
CA THR A 215 -5.17 32.17 18.25
C THR A 215 -5.21 32.57 19.73
N ALA A 216 -4.02 32.59 20.39
CA ALA A 216 -3.93 32.92 21.82
C ALA A 216 -4.45 34.34 22.16
N ASP A 217 -4.46 35.26 21.21
CA ASP A 217 -4.99 36.62 21.28
C ASP A 217 -6.50 36.72 20.92
N GLY A 218 -7.17 35.58 20.71
CA GLY A 218 -8.61 35.50 20.49
C GLY A 218 -9.05 35.70 19.02
N ILE A 219 -8.12 35.75 18.06
CA ILE A 219 -8.48 35.93 16.66
C ILE A 219 -8.88 34.59 16.03
N LYS A 220 -10.12 34.48 15.52
CA LYS A 220 -10.53 33.30 14.77
C LYS A 220 -9.79 33.20 13.43
N LYS A 221 -9.26 32.02 13.13
CA LYS A 221 -8.63 31.67 11.83
C LYS A 221 -9.47 30.61 11.15
N ILE A 222 -9.53 30.66 9.83
CA ILE A 222 -10.17 29.63 9.01
C ILE A 222 -9.16 28.54 8.76
N ILE A 223 -9.53 27.29 9.05
CA ILE A 223 -8.78 26.11 8.65
C ILE A 223 -9.23 25.74 7.24
N ALA A 224 -8.29 25.78 6.29
CA ALA A 224 -8.54 25.40 4.91
C ALA A 224 -7.63 24.23 4.53
N CYS A 225 -8.18 23.22 3.85
CA CYS A 225 -7.43 22.09 3.34
C CYS A 225 -7.13 22.21 1.84
N ASN A 226 -6.16 21.45 1.39
CA ASN A 226 -5.89 21.25 -0.03
C ASN A 226 -6.51 19.91 -0.44
N ILE A 227 -7.22 19.90 -1.57
CA ILE A 227 -7.82 18.68 -2.14
C ILE A 227 -7.33 18.47 -3.57
N GLY A 228 -7.23 17.23 -4.01
CA GLY A 228 -6.91 16.81 -5.37
C GLY A 228 -8.15 16.44 -6.19
N ASN A 229 -9.18 15.95 -5.52
CA ASN A 229 -10.46 15.57 -6.12
C ASN A 229 -11.63 15.83 -5.15
N PRO A 230 -12.88 15.73 -5.60
CA PRO A 230 -14.05 15.91 -4.74
C PRO A 230 -14.17 14.85 -3.62
N ASP A 231 -13.61 13.67 -3.79
CA ASP A 231 -13.68 12.56 -2.83
C ASP A 231 -12.82 12.81 -1.58
N ASP A 232 -11.90 13.77 -1.64
CA ASP A 232 -11.13 14.23 -0.47
C ASP A 232 -11.98 15.05 0.52
N VAL A 233 -13.16 15.54 0.09
CA VAL A 233 -14.00 16.42 0.91
C VAL A 233 -14.48 15.78 2.21
N PRO A 234 -14.98 14.52 2.24
CA PRO A 234 -15.36 13.88 3.49
C PRO A 234 -14.22 13.84 4.52
N ASN A 235 -13.02 13.48 4.09
CA ASN A 235 -11.83 13.46 4.95
C ASN A 235 -11.45 14.88 5.45
N ALA A 236 -11.58 15.88 4.59
CA ALA A 236 -11.36 17.27 4.97
C ALA A 236 -12.33 17.73 6.05
N LEU A 237 -13.61 17.39 5.93
CA LEU A 237 -14.65 17.72 6.91
C LEU A 237 -14.41 17.00 8.24
N ASP A 238 -13.99 15.75 8.22
CA ASP A 238 -13.62 14.98 9.41
C ASP A 238 -12.45 15.61 10.19
N HIS A 239 -11.63 16.41 9.51
CA HIS A 239 -10.52 17.16 10.10
C HIS A 239 -10.86 18.65 10.34
N ASP A 240 -12.13 18.96 10.49
CA ASP A 240 -12.64 20.32 10.79
C ASP A 240 -12.26 21.39 9.77
N ALA A 241 -12.06 21.01 8.50
CA ALA A 241 -11.83 22.01 7.45
C ALA A 241 -13.07 22.88 7.25
N GLU A 242 -12.89 24.21 7.36
CA GLU A 242 -13.93 25.20 7.16
C GLU A 242 -13.99 25.68 5.70
N ALA A 243 -12.95 25.42 4.92
CA ALA A 243 -12.83 25.85 3.52
C ALA A 243 -11.83 24.98 2.74
N ILE A 244 -11.90 25.06 1.42
CA ILE A 244 -10.88 24.56 0.51
C ILE A 244 -9.91 25.70 0.21
N GLY A 245 -8.64 25.53 0.61
CA GLY A 245 -7.58 26.50 0.37
C GLY A 245 -6.98 26.39 -1.04
N LEU A 246 -6.84 25.15 -1.52
CA LEU A 246 -6.35 24.85 -2.86
C LEU A 246 -7.05 23.60 -3.39
N PHE A 247 -7.61 23.71 -4.59
CA PHE A 247 -8.05 22.57 -5.37
C PHE A 247 -7.02 22.31 -6.49
N ARG A 248 -6.38 21.17 -6.46
CA ARG A 248 -5.40 20.76 -7.47
C ARG A 248 -6.11 20.16 -8.67
N SER A 249 -6.65 21.05 -9.49
CA SER A 249 -7.44 20.67 -10.67
C SER A 249 -6.64 19.92 -11.75
N GLU A 250 -5.30 19.92 -11.68
CA GLU A 250 -4.46 19.16 -12.59
C GLU A 250 -4.77 17.66 -12.59
N PHE A 251 -5.18 17.09 -11.45
CA PHE A 251 -5.55 15.68 -11.37
C PHE A 251 -6.79 15.34 -12.22
N LEU A 252 -7.75 16.26 -12.34
CA LEU A 252 -8.91 16.06 -13.22
C LEU A 252 -8.53 15.90 -14.70
N PHE A 253 -7.39 16.45 -15.09
CA PHE A 253 -6.88 16.36 -16.46
C PHE A 253 -5.93 15.19 -16.67
N MET A 254 -5.19 14.80 -15.62
CA MET A 254 -4.21 13.72 -15.68
C MET A 254 -4.89 12.34 -15.69
N ASP A 255 -6.01 12.21 -14.99
CA ASP A 255 -6.74 10.95 -14.83
C ASP A 255 -7.81 10.72 -15.92
N SER A 256 -7.92 11.63 -16.89
CA SER A 256 -8.93 11.57 -17.93
C SER A 256 -8.31 11.53 -19.33
N ALA A 257 -8.78 10.58 -20.16
CA ALA A 257 -8.42 10.50 -21.59
C ALA A 257 -9.05 11.62 -22.43
N GLU A 258 -10.08 12.29 -21.94
CA GLU A 258 -10.79 13.40 -22.56
C GLU A 258 -10.79 14.60 -21.62
N LEU A 259 -10.94 15.80 -22.18
CA LEU A 259 -11.06 17.00 -21.37
C LEU A 259 -12.32 16.90 -20.49
N PRO A 260 -12.21 17.18 -19.18
CA PRO A 260 -13.38 17.17 -18.30
C PRO A 260 -14.41 18.17 -18.76
N SER A 261 -15.70 17.79 -18.66
CA SER A 261 -16.81 18.71 -18.92
C SER A 261 -16.91 19.76 -17.80
N GLU A 262 -17.52 20.93 -18.15
CA GLU A 262 -17.84 21.94 -17.13
C GLU A 262 -18.81 21.42 -16.06
#